data_f44bc613a672c822877bda306296f26a
#
_entry.id   f44bc613a672c822877bda306296f26a
#
_cell.length_a   1.000
_cell.length_b   1.000
_cell.length_c   1.000
_cell.angle_alpha   90.00
_cell.angle_beta   90.00
_cell.angle_gamma   90.00
#
_symmetry.space_group_name_H-M   'P 1'
#
loop_
_entity.id
_entity.type
_entity.pdbx_description
1 polymer ?
#
loop_
_entity_poly.entity_id
_entity_poly.type
_entity_poly.pdbx_seq_one_letter_code
_entity_poly.pdbx_strand_id
1 'polypeptide(L)' 'MSATPHTRTITPKTTVHTLLKEYPFLLDFLADYHPEFKKLTNPVLRRTVGRMATLDAVAAQADVPLNQLMIDVAAEIEA' A
#
# COMPACT_ATOMS: atom_id res chain seq x y z
N MET A 1 16.00 14.92 -12.19
CA MET A 1 15.52 14.47 -12.06
C MET A 1 15.18 13.60 -12.13
N SER A 2 15.10 13.21 -12.31
CA SER A 2 14.50 12.64 -12.36
C SER A 2 14.28 11.72 -11.73
N ALA A 3 14.52 11.56 -10.96
CA ALA A 3 14.18 10.64 -10.02
C ALA A 3 13.24 9.65 -10.53
N THR A 4 13.27 8.49 -10.01
CA THR A 4 12.33 7.50 -10.41
C THR A 4 10.94 7.94 -10.02
N PRO A 5 10.06 8.02 -10.95
CA PRO A 5 8.71 8.46 -10.68
C PRO A 5 7.96 7.54 -9.73
N HIS A 6 8.34 6.27 -9.69
CA HIS A 6 7.60 5.28 -8.90
C HIS A 6 7.49 5.65 -7.44
N THR A 7 8.61 5.87 -6.80
CA THR A 7 8.60 6.17 -5.38
C THR A 7 8.03 7.54 -5.09
N ARG A 8 8.01 8.41 -6.08
CA ARG A 8 7.50 9.76 -5.89
C ARG A 8 6.00 9.82 -5.84
N THR A 9 5.33 8.81 -6.36
CA THR A 9 3.88 8.77 -6.33
C THR A 9 3.35 8.20 -5.02
N ILE A 10 4.24 7.67 -4.17
CA ILE A 10 3.82 7.08 -2.91
C ILE A 10 3.97 8.12 -1.81
N THR A 11 2.86 8.46 -1.20
CA THR A 11 2.84 9.38 -0.07
C THR A 11 1.98 8.77 1.02
N PRO A 12 2.02 9.31 2.25
CA PRO A 12 1.14 8.82 3.30
C PRO A 12 -0.33 8.95 2.93
N LYS A 13 -0.65 9.83 2.03
CA LYS A 13 -2.04 10.06 1.61
C LYS A 13 -2.45 9.24 0.39
N THR A 14 -1.53 8.46 -0.17
CA THR A 14 -1.87 7.58 -1.28
C THR A 14 -2.88 6.54 -0.80
N THR A 15 -3.98 6.38 -1.52
CA THR A 15 -4.96 5.38 -1.14
C THR A 15 -4.50 4.00 -1.57
N VAL A 16 -4.95 3.00 -0.82
CA VAL A 16 -4.65 1.61 -1.16
C VAL A 16 -5.19 1.28 -2.56
N HIS A 17 -6.36 1.80 -2.87
CA HIS A 17 -6.97 1.57 -4.18
C HIS A 17 -6.05 2.04 -5.32
N THR A 18 -5.56 3.27 -5.21
CA THR A 18 -4.64 3.82 -6.22
C THR A 18 -3.35 3.02 -6.29
N LEU A 19 -2.81 2.68 -5.13
CA LEU A 19 -1.56 1.93 -5.06
C LEU A 19 -1.68 0.58 -5.76
N LEU A 20 -2.75 -0.15 -5.49
CA LEU A 20 -2.95 -1.47 -6.08
C LEU A 20 -3.36 -1.40 -7.54
N LYS A 21 -3.96 -0.29 -7.93
CA LYS A 21 -4.29 -0.08 -9.34
C LYS A 21 -3.03 0.09 -10.18
N GLU A 22 -2.07 0.84 -9.64
CA GLU A 22 -0.82 1.10 -10.35
C GLU A 22 0.18 -0.05 -10.21
N TYR A 23 0.15 -0.72 -9.08
CA TYR A 23 1.08 -1.81 -8.80
C TYR A 23 0.32 -3.03 -8.29
N PRO A 24 -0.36 -3.74 -9.18
CA PRO A 24 -1.21 -4.86 -8.74
C PRO A 24 -0.47 -5.96 -7.98
N PHE A 25 0.82 -6.12 -8.25
CA PHE A 25 1.61 -7.15 -7.58
C PHE A 25 1.76 -6.88 -6.08
N LEU A 26 1.52 -5.64 -5.66
CA LEU A 26 1.63 -5.30 -4.24
C LEU A 26 0.54 -5.95 -3.41
N LEU A 27 -0.53 -6.44 -4.02
CA LEU A 27 -1.59 -7.11 -3.28
C LEU A 27 -1.04 -8.30 -2.51
N ASP A 28 -0.29 -9.16 -3.19
CA ASP A 28 0.30 -10.34 -2.54
C ASP A 28 1.34 -9.92 -1.51
N PHE A 29 2.13 -8.92 -1.84
CA PHE A 29 3.13 -8.42 -0.92
C PHE A 29 2.50 -7.93 0.38
N LEU A 30 1.45 -7.14 0.27
CA LEU A 30 0.78 -6.60 1.46
C LEU A 30 0.07 -7.69 2.24
N ALA A 31 -0.52 -8.66 1.55
CA ALA A 31 -1.21 -9.76 2.23
C ALA A 31 -0.25 -10.57 3.08
N ASP A 32 0.98 -10.74 2.59
CA ASP A 32 2.01 -11.45 3.35
C ASP A 32 2.68 -10.58 4.40
N TYR A 33 2.65 -9.27 4.18
CA TYR A 33 3.32 -8.32 5.05
C TYR A 33 2.70 -8.30 6.45
N HIS A 34 1.38 -8.30 6.52
CA HIS A 34 0.67 -8.24 7.79
C HIS A 34 -0.69 -8.88 7.66
N PRO A 35 -1.14 -9.62 8.68
CA PRO A 35 -2.46 -10.29 8.63
C PRO A 35 -3.62 -9.33 8.35
N GLU A 36 -3.53 -8.09 8.86
CA GLU A 36 -4.59 -7.11 8.61
C GLU A 36 -4.76 -6.81 7.13
N PHE A 37 -3.67 -6.89 6.38
CA PHE A 37 -3.72 -6.58 4.95
C PHE A 37 -4.29 -7.71 4.11
N LYS A 38 -4.48 -8.87 4.69
CA LYS A 38 -5.11 -9.98 3.96
C LYS A 38 -6.53 -9.65 3.56
N LYS A 39 -7.17 -8.73 4.25
CA LYS A 39 -8.50 -8.28 3.90
C LYS A 39 -8.55 -7.70 2.49
N LEU A 40 -7.44 -7.19 2.02
CA LEU A 40 -7.36 -6.58 0.71
C LEU A 40 -7.44 -7.60 -0.42
N THR A 41 -7.27 -8.90 -0.12
CA THR A 41 -7.44 -9.94 -1.12
C THR A 41 -8.90 -10.14 -1.48
N ASN A 42 -9.80 -9.71 -0.61
CA ASN A 42 -11.24 -9.75 -0.89
C ASN A 42 -11.58 -8.57 -1.80
N PRO A 43 -12.06 -8.82 -3.03
CA PRO A 43 -12.31 -7.71 -3.97
C PRO A 43 -13.33 -6.70 -3.47
N VAL A 44 -14.32 -7.16 -2.69
CA VAL A 44 -15.33 -6.24 -2.17
C VAL A 44 -14.72 -5.30 -1.14
N LEU A 45 -13.96 -5.86 -0.20
CA LEU A 45 -13.31 -5.05 0.82
C LEU A 45 -12.26 -4.13 0.21
N ARG A 46 -11.52 -4.63 -0.77
CA ARG A 46 -10.50 -3.82 -1.44
C ARG A 46 -11.14 -2.62 -2.13
N ARG A 47 -12.27 -2.82 -2.77
CA ARG A 47 -12.96 -1.75 -3.47
C ARG A 47 -13.52 -0.71 -2.49
N THR A 48 -14.08 -1.19 -1.40
CA THR A 48 -14.74 -0.32 -0.43
C THR A 48 -13.72 0.37 0.48
N VAL A 49 -12.90 -0.43 1.15
CA VAL A 49 -11.93 0.08 2.12
C VAL A 49 -10.77 0.78 1.41
N GLY A 50 -10.31 0.19 0.31
CA GLY A 50 -9.14 0.72 -0.39
C GLY A 50 -9.32 2.13 -0.90
N ARG A 51 -10.53 2.51 -1.24
CA ARG A 51 -10.81 3.87 -1.73
C ARG A 51 -10.70 4.91 -0.63
N MET A 52 -11.01 4.52 0.58
CA MET A 52 -11.03 5.43 1.72
C MET A 52 -9.76 5.35 2.53
N ALA A 53 -9.07 4.22 2.48
CA ALA A 53 -7.90 4.00 3.32
C ALA A 53 -6.64 4.51 2.62
N THR A 54 -5.94 5.40 3.30
CA THR A 54 -4.63 5.88 2.86
C THR A 54 -3.57 5.03 3.53
N LEU A 55 -2.33 5.16 3.06
CA LEU A 55 -1.24 4.36 3.64
C LEU A 55 -1.04 4.66 5.11
N ASP A 56 -1.18 5.93 5.51
CA ASP A 56 -1.05 6.26 6.92
C ASP A 56 -2.18 5.64 7.73
N ALA A 57 -3.38 5.58 7.18
CA ALA A 57 -4.51 4.99 7.87
C ALA A 57 -4.35 3.49 8.05
N VAL A 58 -3.92 2.78 7.00
CA VAL A 58 -3.76 1.32 7.11
C VAL A 58 -2.58 0.97 8.00
N ALA A 59 -1.53 1.78 7.99
CA ALA A 59 -0.41 1.54 8.88
C ALA A 59 -0.84 1.68 10.33
N ALA A 60 -1.64 2.70 10.64
CA ALA A 60 -2.14 2.91 11.98
C ALA A 60 -3.08 1.78 12.39
N GLN A 61 -3.92 1.33 11.47
CA GLN A 61 -4.87 0.27 11.74
C GLN A 61 -4.16 -1.05 12.06
N ALA A 62 -3.05 -1.32 11.36
CA ALA A 62 -2.30 -2.54 11.55
C ALA A 62 -1.21 -2.41 12.61
N ASP A 63 -1.08 -1.23 13.19
CA ASP A 63 -0.05 -0.94 14.18
C ASP A 63 1.35 -1.17 13.59
N VAL A 64 1.52 -0.75 12.34
CA VAL A 64 2.79 -0.82 11.62
C VAL A 64 3.34 0.59 11.48
N PRO A 65 4.64 0.80 11.72
CA PRO A 65 5.21 2.13 11.51
C PRO A 65 5.05 2.56 10.06
N LEU A 66 4.43 3.71 9.86
CA LEU A 66 4.19 4.21 8.51
C LEU A 66 5.49 4.33 7.71
N ASN A 67 6.50 4.85 8.35
CA ASN A 67 7.79 5.05 7.70
C ASN A 67 8.34 3.72 7.17
N GLN A 68 8.26 2.68 7.98
CA GLN A 68 8.76 1.38 7.58
C GLN A 68 7.90 0.79 6.46
N LEU A 69 6.59 0.95 6.56
CA LEU A 69 5.69 0.45 5.52
C LEU A 69 6.01 1.11 4.17
N MET A 70 6.21 2.41 4.18
CA MET A 70 6.50 3.12 2.94
C MET A 70 7.84 2.71 2.34
N ILE A 71 8.84 2.50 3.19
CA ILE A 71 10.15 2.04 2.73
C ILE A 71 10.01 0.65 2.09
N ASP A 72 9.29 -0.24 2.74
CA ASP A 72 9.14 -1.61 2.27
C ASP A 72 8.35 -1.67 0.96
N VAL A 73 7.31 -0.86 0.86
CA VAL A 73 6.51 -0.80 -0.37
C VAL A 73 7.35 -0.24 -1.52
N ALA A 74 8.09 0.82 -1.26
CA ALA A 74 8.94 1.41 -2.29
C ALA A 74 10.01 0.42 -2.76
N ALA A 75 10.58 -0.34 -1.83
CA ALA A 75 11.58 -1.34 -2.17
C ALA A 75 10.98 -2.42 -3.05
N GLU A 76 9.76 -2.82 -2.76
CA GLU A 76 9.08 -3.84 -3.55
C GLU A 76 8.79 -3.35 -4.96
N ILE A 77 8.40 -2.10 -5.10
CA ILE A 77 8.12 -1.51 -6.40
C ILE A 77 9.39 -1.48 -7.26
N GLU A 78 10.52 -1.20 -6.63
CA GLU A 78 11.78 -1.06 -7.36
C GLU A 78 12.52 -2.38 -7.53
N ALA A 79 12.05 -3.42 -6.91
CA ALA A 79 12.70 -4.72 -6.98
C ALA A 79 12.69 -5.34 -8.38
#